data_e20617bf575b2742a856ddb1afd5de57
#
_entry.id   e20617bf575b2742a856ddb1afd5de57
#
_cell.length_a   1.000
_cell.length_b   1.000
_cell.length_c   1.000
_cell.angle_alpha   90.00
_cell.angle_beta   90.00
_cell.angle_gamma   90.00
#
_symmetry.space_group_name_H-M   'P 1'
#
loop_
_entity.id
_entity.type
_entity.pdbx_description
1 polymer ?
#
loop_
_entity_poly.entity_id
_entity_poly.type
_entity_poly.pdbx_seq_one_letter_code
_entity_poly.pdbx_strand_id
1 'polypeptide(L)'
;SDDTYQEMLKVQAMPEYAGRNITITDRTGTGGKAGVLNDALKMAKGEYICVYDADAMPEKNALYFLVKKVLEDPERHVASFGRNKTRNANQNFLTRCINQEIVVTQRVYHVGMWHLFKIGRIPGTNFLINTEFVKSIGGWKNGALTEDTEISFKIMQSGKLIALAYNSEAFQQEPETLKSYYMQRKRWAKGNYEVVLANFK
;
A
#
# COMPACT_ATOMS: atom_id res chain seq x y z
N SER A 1 -3.70 -0.70 23.43
CA SER A 1 -4.74 -1.50 22.78
C SER A 1 -5.99 -0.65 22.72
N ASP A 2 -6.57 -0.57 21.58
CA ASP A 2 -7.86 0.06 21.33
C ASP A 2 -8.91 -1.04 21.09
N ASP A 3 -10.16 -0.68 20.94
CA ASP A 3 -11.26 -1.63 20.75
C ASP A 3 -11.38 -2.12 19.29
N THR A 4 -10.36 -1.89 18.43
CA THR A 4 -10.41 -2.20 16.99
C THR A 4 -10.77 -3.66 16.72
N TYR A 5 -10.18 -4.60 17.45
CA TYR A 5 -10.46 -6.03 17.27
C TYR A 5 -11.93 -6.36 17.56
N GLN A 6 -12.46 -5.83 18.65
CA GLN A 6 -13.87 -6.04 19.06
C GLN A 6 -14.84 -5.40 18.04
N GLU A 7 -14.53 -4.21 17.56
CA GLU A 7 -15.33 -3.55 16.52
C GLU A 7 -15.31 -4.33 15.19
N MET A 8 -14.16 -4.89 14.78
CA MET A 8 -14.10 -5.75 13.60
C MET A 8 -14.97 -7.01 13.76
N LEU A 9 -14.97 -7.65 14.93
CA LEU A 9 -15.84 -8.81 15.20
C LEU A 9 -17.32 -8.43 15.11
N LYS A 10 -17.72 -7.27 15.66
CA LYS A 10 -19.11 -6.78 15.54
C LYS A 10 -19.50 -6.57 14.08
N VAL A 11 -18.66 -5.95 13.28
CA VAL A 11 -18.90 -5.72 11.85
C VAL A 11 -19.00 -7.07 11.11
N GLN A 12 -18.09 -8.02 11.37
CA GLN A 12 -18.13 -9.34 10.74
C GLN A 12 -19.46 -10.08 11.01
N ALA A 13 -20.04 -9.90 12.18
CA ALA A 13 -21.30 -10.53 12.56
C ALA A 13 -22.56 -9.91 11.92
N MET A 14 -22.43 -8.78 11.21
CA MET A 14 -23.57 -8.12 10.56
C MET A 14 -24.12 -8.98 9.41
N PRO A 15 -25.45 -9.01 9.20
CA PRO A 15 -26.08 -9.84 8.16
C PRO A 15 -25.56 -9.58 6.74
N GLU A 16 -25.15 -8.36 6.43
CA GLU A 16 -24.62 -7.96 5.12
C GLU A 16 -23.27 -8.60 4.79
N TYR A 17 -22.56 -9.13 5.80
CA TYR A 17 -21.28 -9.85 5.64
C TYR A 17 -21.46 -11.37 5.78
N ALA A 18 -22.68 -11.86 6.00
CA ALA A 18 -22.95 -13.28 6.11
C ALA A 18 -22.52 -14.03 4.83
N GLY A 19 -21.80 -15.13 5.01
CA GLY A 19 -21.28 -15.94 3.90
C GLY A 19 -20.04 -15.38 3.21
N ARG A 20 -19.51 -14.22 3.61
CA ARG A 20 -18.22 -13.71 3.12
C ARG A 20 -17.06 -14.39 3.87
N ASN A 21 -16.02 -14.72 3.14
CA ASN A 21 -14.79 -15.27 3.73
C ASN A 21 -13.95 -14.15 4.35
N ILE A 22 -14.26 -13.79 5.60
CA ILE A 22 -13.56 -12.75 6.35
C ILE A 22 -12.81 -13.43 7.50
N THR A 23 -11.50 -13.23 7.57
CA THR A 23 -10.65 -13.67 8.68
C THR A 23 -10.16 -12.45 9.44
N ILE A 24 -10.45 -12.37 10.74
CA ILE A 24 -9.95 -11.34 11.65
C ILE A 24 -8.87 -11.97 12.50
N THR A 25 -7.70 -11.34 12.56
CA THR A 25 -6.55 -11.85 13.30
C THR A 25 -6.11 -10.83 14.34
N ASP A 26 -6.18 -11.20 15.63
CA ASP A 26 -5.54 -10.46 16.71
C ASP A 26 -4.06 -10.86 16.78
N ARG A 27 -3.19 -9.91 16.45
CA ARG A 27 -1.77 -10.17 16.32
C ARG A 27 -0.96 -9.50 17.42
N THR A 28 -0.26 -10.28 18.22
CA THR A 28 0.67 -9.80 19.27
C THR A 28 2.14 -9.83 18.86
N GLY A 29 2.45 -10.12 17.58
CA GLY A 29 3.81 -10.26 17.07
C GLY A 29 4.55 -8.94 16.84
N THR A 30 5.87 -9.04 16.68
CA THR A 30 6.79 -7.95 16.34
C THR A 30 6.91 -7.77 14.81
N GLY A 31 7.70 -6.78 14.35
CA GLY A 31 8.00 -6.59 12.92
C GLY A 31 7.14 -5.52 12.22
N GLY A 32 6.27 -4.82 12.94
CA GLY A 32 5.44 -3.75 12.40
C GLY A 32 4.52 -4.22 11.27
N LYS A 33 4.20 -3.34 10.32
CA LYS A 33 3.33 -3.65 9.17
C LYS A 33 3.88 -4.79 8.31
N ALA A 34 5.20 -4.83 8.08
CA ALA A 34 5.85 -5.93 7.35
C ALA A 34 5.58 -7.29 8.00
N GLY A 35 5.65 -7.37 9.33
CA GLY A 35 5.32 -8.60 10.06
C GLY A 35 3.87 -9.03 9.88
N VAL A 36 2.92 -8.08 9.91
CA VAL A 36 1.49 -8.36 9.65
C VAL A 36 1.30 -8.90 8.23
N LEU A 37 1.92 -8.26 7.23
CA LEU A 37 1.84 -8.67 5.83
C LEU A 37 2.44 -10.06 5.61
N ASN A 38 3.56 -10.39 6.26
CA ASN A 38 4.17 -11.71 6.17
C ASN A 38 3.30 -12.81 6.83
N ASP A 39 2.62 -12.51 7.93
CA ASP A 39 1.72 -13.48 8.55
C ASP A 39 0.46 -13.67 7.68
N ALA A 40 -0.08 -12.62 7.08
CA ALA A 40 -1.15 -12.71 6.10
C ALA A 40 -0.73 -13.48 4.84
N LEU A 41 0.52 -13.31 4.36
CA LEU A 41 1.08 -14.03 3.22
C LEU A 41 1.05 -15.56 3.40
N LYS A 42 1.29 -16.05 4.63
CA LYS A 42 1.22 -17.49 4.94
C LYS A 42 -0.20 -18.05 4.76
N MET A 43 -1.21 -17.23 4.98
CA MET A 43 -2.63 -17.61 4.86
C MET A 43 -3.20 -17.34 3.47
N ALA A 44 -2.51 -16.55 2.65
CA ALA A 44 -2.98 -16.15 1.33
C ALA A 44 -3.07 -17.35 0.37
N LYS A 45 -4.26 -17.56 -0.22
CA LYS A 45 -4.56 -18.62 -1.18
C LYS A 45 -4.79 -18.09 -2.60
N GLY A 46 -4.99 -16.78 -2.75
CA GLY A 46 -5.22 -16.12 -4.03
C GLY A 46 -3.94 -15.97 -4.84
N GLU A 47 -4.06 -15.91 -6.14
CA GLU A 47 -2.97 -15.62 -7.07
C GLU A 47 -2.34 -14.24 -6.81
N TYR A 48 -3.13 -13.30 -6.36
CA TYR A 48 -2.72 -11.94 -6.01
C TYR A 48 -3.15 -11.58 -4.60
N ILE A 49 -2.35 -10.73 -3.96
CA ILE A 49 -2.65 -10.08 -2.68
C ILE A 49 -2.94 -8.62 -2.96
N CYS A 50 -4.10 -8.14 -2.52
CA CYS A 50 -4.44 -6.71 -2.52
C CYS A 50 -4.32 -6.15 -1.11
N VAL A 51 -3.67 -4.99 -0.97
CA VAL A 51 -3.42 -4.39 0.34
C VAL A 51 -4.05 -3.01 0.43
N TYR A 52 -4.84 -2.82 1.48
CA TYR A 52 -5.38 -1.54 1.90
C TYR A 52 -5.06 -1.31 3.37
N ASP A 53 -4.66 -0.09 3.73
CA ASP A 53 -4.54 0.33 5.12
C ASP A 53 -5.94 0.48 5.75
N ALA A 54 -6.04 0.41 7.07
CA ALA A 54 -7.31 0.46 7.78
C ALA A 54 -8.08 1.77 7.58
N ASP A 55 -7.40 2.87 7.26
CA ASP A 55 -7.99 4.18 6.96
C ASP A 55 -8.24 4.41 5.45
N ALA A 56 -7.83 3.47 4.61
CA ALA A 56 -8.05 3.54 3.18
C ALA A 56 -9.48 3.16 2.79
N MET A 57 -10.10 3.97 1.97
CA MET A 57 -11.44 3.75 1.40
C MET A 57 -11.32 3.62 -0.12
N PRO A 58 -11.22 2.39 -0.66
CA PRO A 58 -11.15 2.19 -2.10
C PRO A 58 -12.46 2.54 -2.78
N GLU A 59 -12.37 3.13 -3.98
CA GLU A 59 -13.50 3.26 -4.90
C GLU A 59 -14.00 1.88 -5.34
N LYS A 60 -15.28 1.77 -5.68
CA LYS A 60 -15.94 0.49 -6.04
C LYS A 60 -15.17 -0.33 -7.08
N ASN A 61 -14.54 0.33 -8.03
CA ASN A 61 -13.81 -0.31 -9.14
C ASN A 61 -12.29 -0.34 -8.93
N ALA A 62 -11.77 0.05 -7.75
CA ALA A 62 -10.34 0.14 -7.50
C ALA A 62 -9.63 -1.20 -7.74
N LEU A 63 -10.14 -2.28 -7.16
CA LEU A 63 -9.58 -3.62 -7.34
C LEU A 63 -9.61 -4.07 -8.81
N TYR A 64 -10.71 -3.82 -9.52
CA TYR A 64 -10.81 -4.14 -10.94
C TYR A 64 -9.69 -3.51 -11.78
N PHE A 65 -9.40 -2.23 -11.55
CA PHE A 65 -8.34 -1.53 -12.28
C PHE A 65 -6.94 -2.01 -11.90
N LEU A 66 -6.70 -2.40 -10.64
CA LEU A 66 -5.44 -3.02 -10.21
C LEU A 66 -5.21 -4.35 -10.94
N VAL A 67 -6.21 -5.24 -10.93
CA VAL A 67 -6.13 -6.54 -11.59
C VAL A 67 -5.98 -6.37 -13.10
N LYS A 68 -6.82 -5.54 -13.73
CA LYS A 68 -6.72 -5.26 -15.18
C LYS A 68 -5.31 -4.81 -15.55
N LYS A 69 -4.68 -3.97 -14.72
CA LYS A 69 -3.34 -3.43 -14.99
C LYS A 69 -2.24 -4.49 -14.93
N VAL A 70 -2.30 -5.40 -13.98
CA VAL A 70 -1.35 -6.52 -13.93
C VAL A 70 -1.52 -7.44 -15.14
N LEU A 71 -2.76 -7.73 -15.52
CA LEU A 71 -3.09 -8.63 -16.63
C LEU A 71 -2.77 -8.06 -18.03
N GLU A 72 -2.41 -6.78 -18.16
CA GLU A 72 -1.90 -6.22 -19.43
C GLU A 72 -0.56 -6.83 -19.86
N ASP A 73 0.28 -7.24 -18.89
CA ASP A 73 1.57 -7.90 -19.13
C ASP A 73 1.94 -8.76 -17.90
N PRO A 74 1.30 -9.92 -17.70
CA PRO A 74 1.44 -10.71 -16.47
C PRO A 74 2.86 -11.22 -16.21
N GLU A 75 3.66 -11.36 -17.27
CA GLU A 75 5.05 -11.81 -17.13
C GLU A 75 5.95 -10.74 -16.54
N ARG A 76 5.68 -9.46 -16.83
CA ARG A 76 6.50 -8.33 -16.36
C ARG A 76 5.88 -7.59 -15.20
N HIS A 77 4.55 -7.42 -15.18
CA HIS A 77 3.82 -6.72 -14.14
C HIS A 77 3.55 -7.66 -12.96
N VAL A 78 4.47 -7.76 -12.02
CA VAL A 78 4.26 -8.56 -10.79
C VAL A 78 3.47 -7.81 -9.73
N ALA A 79 3.31 -6.50 -9.88
CA ALA A 79 2.51 -5.67 -9.01
C ALA A 79 1.85 -4.53 -9.80
N SER A 80 0.76 -4.01 -9.26
CA SER A 80 0.15 -2.76 -9.68
C SER A 80 -0.20 -1.90 -8.48
N PHE A 81 -0.24 -0.59 -8.67
CA PHE A 81 -0.64 0.37 -7.64
C PHE A 81 -1.57 1.41 -8.20
N GLY A 82 -2.49 1.85 -7.35
CA GLY A 82 -3.45 2.90 -7.68
C GLY A 82 -3.03 4.26 -7.14
N ARG A 83 -3.90 5.23 -7.33
CA ARG A 83 -3.75 6.60 -6.82
C ARG A 83 -4.46 6.76 -5.49
N ASN A 84 -3.82 7.46 -4.56
CA ASN A 84 -4.42 7.85 -3.30
C ASN A 84 -4.94 9.29 -3.38
N LYS A 85 -6.08 9.53 -2.73
CA LYS A 85 -6.73 10.83 -2.59
C LYS A 85 -6.87 11.18 -1.11
N THR A 86 -6.81 12.45 -0.80
CA THR A 86 -7.02 12.95 0.56
C THR A 86 -8.51 12.99 0.90
N ARG A 87 -8.95 12.24 1.92
CA ARG A 87 -10.35 12.25 2.40
C ARG A 87 -10.69 13.55 3.12
N ASN A 88 -9.79 14.03 3.97
CA ASN A 88 -9.98 15.24 4.78
C ASN A 88 -9.32 16.50 4.20
N ALA A 89 -9.28 16.62 2.87
CA ALA A 89 -8.60 17.73 2.18
C ALA A 89 -9.04 19.13 2.63
N ASN A 90 -10.29 19.28 3.05
CA ASN A 90 -10.88 20.57 3.45
C ASN A 90 -10.92 20.83 4.96
N GLN A 91 -10.31 19.94 5.76
CA GLN A 91 -10.36 20.01 7.22
C GLN A 91 -9.67 21.27 7.78
N ASN A 92 -8.47 21.60 7.26
CA ASN A 92 -7.73 22.79 7.65
C ASN A 92 -6.70 23.20 6.57
N PHE A 93 -5.92 24.25 6.83
CA PHE A 93 -4.92 24.74 5.87
C PHE A 93 -3.83 23.68 5.59
N LEU A 94 -3.36 22.96 6.61
CA LEU A 94 -2.34 21.93 6.45
C LEU A 94 -2.84 20.79 5.55
N THR A 95 -4.05 20.29 5.77
CA THR A 95 -4.62 19.21 4.96
C THR A 95 -4.85 19.63 3.51
N ARG A 96 -5.14 20.92 3.25
CA ARG A 96 -5.19 21.46 1.89
C ARG A 96 -3.81 21.44 1.22
N CYS A 97 -2.76 21.84 1.94
CA CYS A 97 -1.38 21.78 1.43
C CYS A 97 -0.96 20.34 1.13
N ILE A 98 -1.24 19.40 2.05
CA ILE A 98 -0.96 17.97 1.84
C ILE A 98 -1.74 17.42 0.64
N ASN A 99 -3.00 17.81 0.48
CA ASN A 99 -3.77 17.40 -0.69
C ASN A 99 -3.12 17.86 -2.00
N GLN A 100 -2.58 19.09 -2.08
CA GLN A 100 -1.86 19.55 -3.28
C GLN A 100 -0.59 18.71 -3.51
N GLU A 101 0.18 18.43 -2.46
CA GLU A 101 1.35 17.53 -2.54
C GLU A 101 0.96 16.16 -3.11
N ILE A 102 -0.13 15.56 -2.59
CA ILE A 102 -0.62 14.27 -3.06
C ILE A 102 -1.07 14.34 -4.53
N VAL A 103 -1.83 15.37 -4.91
CA VAL A 103 -2.26 15.55 -6.30
C VAL A 103 -1.06 15.62 -7.25
N VAL A 104 -0.04 16.42 -6.92
CA VAL A 104 1.19 16.52 -7.72
C VAL A 104 1.92 15.18 -7.78
N THR A 105 2.10 14.51 -6.64
CA THR A 105 2.78 13.22 -6.57
C THR A 105 2.03 12.16 -7.39
N GLN A 106 0.71 12.06 -7.23
CA GLN A 106 -0.09 11.00 -7.85
C GLN A 106 -0.36 11.23 -9.34
N ARG A 107 -0.55 12.49 -9.76
CA ARG A 107 -0.96 12.82 -11.13
C ARG A 107 0.19 13.28 -12.04
N VAL A 108 1.27 13.77 -11.48
CA VAL A 108 2.42 14.25 -12.26
C VAL A 108 3.59 13.30 -12.09
N TYR A 109 4.09 13.14 -10.85
CA TYR A 109 5.30 12.35 -10.61
C TYR A 109 5.11 10.87 -10.97
N HIS A 110 4.15 10.16 -10.36
CA HIS A 110 3.95 8.73 -10.65
C HIS A 110 3.56 8.46 -12.10
N VAL A 111 2.73 9.32 -12.67
CA VAL A 111 2.32 9.20 -14.08
C VAL A 111 3.54 9.39 -15.00
N GLY A 112 4.32 10.45 -14.77
CA GLY A 112 5.53 10.72 -15.54
C GLY A 112 6.55 9.59 -15.44
N MET A 113 6.85 9.13 -14.22
CA MET A 113 7.79 8.02 -14.00
C MET A 113 7.34 6.73 -14.68
N TRP A 114 6.05 6.41 -14.61
CA TRP A 114 5.53 5.22 -15.28
C TRP A 114 5.53 5.34 -16.81
N HIS A 115 5.06 6.45 -17.36
CA HIS A 115 4.97 6.59 -18.82
C HIS A 115 6.32 6.71 -19.49
N LEU A 116 7.25 7.50 -18.92
CA LEU A 116 8.55 7.76 -19.51
C LEU A 116 9.57 6.64 -19.24
N PHE A 117 9.58 6.08 -18.03
CA PHE A 117 10.64 5.19 -17.57
C PHE A 117 10.17 3.80 -17.17
N LYS A 118 8.85 3.53 -17.15
CA LYS A 118 8.27 2.29 -16.59
C LYS A 118 8.66 2.04 -15.12
N ILE A 119 8.90 3.11 -14.39
CA ILE A 119 9.21 3.05 -12.97
C ILE A 119 7.93 3.29 -12.18
N GLY A 120 7.50 2.26 -11.44
CA GLY A 120 6.44 2.33 -10.45
C GLY A 120 6.97 2.08 -9.05
N ARG A 121 6.22 2.49 -8.04
CA ARG A 121 6.54 2.29 -6.64
C ARG A 121 5.27 1.95 -5.88
N ILE A 122 5.32 0.96 -5.00
CA ILE A 122 4.23 0.62 -4.10
C ILE A 122 4.08 1.74 -3.05
N PRO A 123 2.88 2.34 -2.90
CA PRO A 123 2.67 3.48 -1.98
C PRO A 123 2.23 3.08 -0.56
N GLY A 124 2.37 1.80 -0.20
CA GLY A 124 1.96 1.27 1.11
C GLY A 124 0.49 0.85 1.21
N THR A 125 -0.39 1.41 0.43
CA THR A 125 -1.84 1.08 0.35
C THR A 125 -2.31 1.13 -1.10
N ASN A 126 -3.50 0.61 -1.40
CA ASN A 126 -4.08 0.58 -2.74
C ASN A 126 -3.14 -0.03 -3.79
N PHE A 127 -2.66 -1.23 -3.53
CA PHE A 127 -1.82 -1.97 -4.45
C PHE A 127 -2.17 -3.45 -4.50
N LEU A 128 -1.82 -4.08 -5.61
CA LEU A 128 -1.94 -5.51 -5.88
C LEU A 128 -0.56 -6.09 -6.18
N ILE A 129 -0.26 -7.29 -5.69
CA ILE A 129 1.01 -7.96 -5.94
C ILE A 129 0.82 -9.47 -6.09
N ASN A 130 1.57 -10.10 -6.98
CA ASN A 130 1.52 -11.54 -7.20
C ASN A 130 2.03 -12.31 -5.98
N THR A 131 1.24 -13.26 -5.50
CA THR A 131 1.49 -14.00 -4.26
C THR A 131 2.77 -14.84 -4.34
N GLU A 132 2.95 -15.59 -5.42
CA GLU A 132 4.11 -16.46 -5.59
C GLU A 132 5.39 -15.65 -5.78
N PHE A 133 5.30 -14.52 -6.48
CA PHE A 133 6.44 -13.61 -6.60
C PHE A 133 6.88 -13.07 -5.22
N VAL A 134 5.94 -12.62 -4.38
CA VAL A 134 6.28 -12.15 -3.01
C VAL A 134 6.93 -13.26 -2.20
N LYS A 135 6.41 -14.49 -2.27
CA LYS A 135 7.02 -15.64 -1.60
C LYS A 135 8.43 -15.90 -2.11
N SER A 136 8.67 -15.83 -3.41
CA SER A 136 9.97 -16.11 -4.03
C SER A 136 11.07 -15.14 -3.62
N ILE A 137 10.72 -13.86 -3.33
CA ILE A 137 11.66 -12.84 -2.84
C ILE A 137 11.76 -12.77 -1.32
N GLY A 138 11.15 -13.73 -0.59
CA GLY A 138 11.21 -13.85 0.86
C GLY A 138 10.27 -12.91 1.62
N GLY A 139 9.22 -12.38 0.97
CA GLY A 139 8.23 -11.51 1.60
C GLY A 139 8.75 -10.11 1.91
N TRP A 140 8.05 -9.43 2.83
CA TRP A 140 8.42 -8.10 3.32
C TRP A 140 9.51 -8.17 4.39
N LYS A 141 10.44 -7.22 4.38
CA LYS A 141 11.51 -7.14 5.38
C LYS A 141 10.95 -6.74 6.74
N ASN A 142 10.97 -7.66 7.69
CA ASN A 142 10.51 -7.41 9.07
C ASN A 142 11.24 -6.22 9.68
N GLY A 143 10.49 -5.32 10.33
CA GLY A 143 11.03 -4.14 10.99
C GLY A 143 11.44 -3.00 10.05
N ALA A 144 11.24 -3.12 8.73
CA ALA A 144 11.43 -1.99 7.81
C ALA A 144 10.47 -0.85 8.16
N LEU A 145 11.00 0.39 8.21
CA LEU A 145 10.18 1.59 8.45
C LEU A 145 9.32 1.97 7.24
N THR A 146 9.76 1.58 6.05
CA THR A 146 9.08 1.77 4.77
C THR A 146 9.16 0.45 3.99
N GLU A 147 8.33 -0.51 4.41
CA GLU A 147 8.26 -1.86 3.83
C GLU A 147 7.84 -1.84 2.35
N ASP A 148 7.06 -0.83 1.97
CA ASP A 148 6.62 -0.53 0.62
C ASP A 148 7.77 -0.11 -0.30
N THR A 149 8.65 0.76 0.19
CA THR A 149 9.86 1.16 -0.54
C THR A 149 10.82 -0.02 -0.69
N GLU A 150 11.01 -0.79 0.38
CA GLU A 150 11.92 -1.94 0.37
C GLU A 150 11.48 -3.02 -0.63
N ILE A 151 10.20 -3.40 -0.62
CA ILE A 151 9.69 -4.38 -1.58
C ILE A 151 9.70 -3.83 -3.02
N SER A 152 9.48 -2.53 -3.20
CA SER A 152 9.58 -1.89 -4.52
C SER A 152 10.99 -2.01 -5.09
N PHE A 153 12.03 -1.84 -4.27
CA PHE A 153 13.43 -2.06 -4.68
C PHE A 153 13.68 -3.51 -5.08
N LYS A 154 13.22 -4.48 -4.30
CA LYS A 154 13.36 -5.91 -4.63
C LYS A 154 12.71 -6.26 -5.97
N ILE A 155 11.51 -5.72 -6.23
CA ILE A 155 10.82 -5.92 -7.51
C ILE A 155 11.67 -5.35 -8.66
N MET A 156 12.15 -4.11 -8.55
CA MET A 156 12.98 -3.49 -9.59
C MET A 156 14.29 -4.25 -9.81
N GLN A 157 14.95 -4.71 -8.75
CA GLN A 157 16.19 -5.52 -8.84
C GLN A 157 15.96 -6.86 -9.54
N SER A 158 14.77 -7.42 -9.48
CA SER A 158 14.40 -8.66 -10.20
C SER A 158 14.11 -8.45 -11.69
N GLY A 159 14.16 -7.20 -12.18
CA GLY A 159 13.78 -6.85 -13.55
C GLY A 159 12.26 -6.86 -13.83
N LYS A 160 11.45 -7.02 -12.79
CA LYS A 160 9.99 -6.96 -12.89
C LYS A 160 9.48 -5.53 -12.68
N LEU A 161 8.21 -5.30 -13.01
CA LEU A 161 7.60 -3.98 -13.02
C LEU A 161 6.47 -3.87 -11.99
N ILE A 162 6.34 -2.66 -11.43
CA ILE A 162 5.20 -2.22 -10.62
C ILE A 162 4.39 -1.26 -11.48
N ALA A 163 3.27 -1.71 -12.01
CA ALA A 163 2.51 -0.97 -13.02
C ALA A 163 1.53 0.02 -12.40
N LEU A 164 1.42 1.22 -12.98
CA LEU A 164 0.46 2.23 -12.52
C LEU A 164 -0.94 1.93 -13.06
N ALA A 165 -1.86 1.59 -12.17
CA ALA A 165 -3.31 1.48 -12.43
C ALA A 165 -3.98 2.84 -12.20
N TYR A 166 -3.85 3.77 -13.14
CA TYR A 166 -4.24 5.17 -12.99
C TYR A 166 -5.69 5.37 -12.51
N ASN A 167 -6.62 4.51 -12.94
CA ASN A 167 -8.04 4.60 -12.59
C ASN A 167 -8.40 3.89 -11.28
N SER A 168 -7.45 3.19 -10.64
CA SER A 168 -7.65 2.67 -9.30
C SER A 168 -7.44 3.78 -8.29
N GLU A 169 -8.47 4.14 -7.55
CA GLU A 169 -8.43 5.24 -6.59
C GLU A 169 -8.85 4.77 -5.20
N ALA A 170 -8.17 5.28 -4.17
CA ALA A 170 -8.55 5.10 -2.77
C ALA A 170 -8.39 6.41 -2.00
N PHE A 171 -9.32 6.67 -1.07
CA PHE A 171 -9.21 7.81 -0.16
C PHE A 171 -8.45 7.38 1.10
N GLN A 172 -7.63 8.27 1.64
CA GLN A 172 -6.91 8.09 2.89
C GLN A 172 -7.00 9.33 3.77
N GLN A 173 -6.81 9.14 5.07
CA GLN A 173 -6.79 10.23 6.05
C GLN A 173 -5.40 10.83 6.15
N GLU A 174 -5.30 12.16 6.03
CA GLU A 174 -4.01 12.86 6.16
C GLU A 174 -3.86 13.49 7.55
N PRO A 175 -2.61 13.70 8.00
CA PRO A 175 -2.34 14.36 9.28
C PRO A 175 -2.98 15.75 9.38
N GLU A 176 -3.66 16.03 10.51
CA GLU A 176 -4.36 17.28 10.74
C GLU A 176 -3.52 18.28 11.56
N THR A 177 -2.39 17.86 12.12
CA THR A 177 -1.49 18.70 12.90
C THR A 177 -0.07 18.71 12.36
N LEU A 178 0.64 19.83 12.50
CA LEU A 178 2.05 19.92 12.10
C LEU A 178 2.93 18.86 12.80
N LYS A 179 2.63 18.54 14.06
CA LYS A 179 3.37 17.53 14.82
C LYS A 179 3.21 16.14 14.18
N SER A 180 2.00 15.72 13.89
CA SER A 180 1.74 14.40 13.27
C SER A 180 2.30 14.35 11.85
N TYR A 181 2.16 15.42 11.07
CA TYR A 181 2.77 15.55 9.74
C TYR A 181 4.30 15.40 9.80
N TYR A 182 4.97 16.16 10.69
CA TYR A 182 6.42 16.08 10.86
C TYR A 182 6.88 14.66 11.24
N MET A 183 6.19 14.02 12.20
CA MET A 183 6.54 12.66 12.63
C MET A 183 6.36 11.64 11.51
N GLN A 184 5.29 11.76 10.72
CA GLN A 184 5.07 10.91 9.54
C GLN A 184 6.19 11.09 8.50
N ARG A 185 6.51 12.34 8.12
CA ARG A 185 7.53 12.64 7.12
C ARG A 185 8.95 12.24 7.59
N LYS A 186 9.25 12.45 8.87
CA LYS A 186 10.50 11.99 9.49
C LYS A 186 10.65 10.47 9.37
N ARG A 187 9.58 9.71 9.68
CA ARG A 187 9.59 8.25 9.55
C ARG A 187 9.81 7.82 8.09
N TRP A 188 9.12 8.44 7.15
CA TRP A 188 9.26 8.14 5.72
C TRP A 188 10.67 8.45 5.20
N ALA A 189 11.18 9.64 5.53
CA ALA A 189 12.54 10.02 5.13
C ALA A 189 13.57 9.02 5.68
N LYS A 190 13.52 8.73 7.00
CA LYS A 190 14.42 7.75 7.62
C LYS A 190 14.35 6.39 6.93
N GLY A 191 13.14 5.83 6.75
CA GLY A 191 12.98 4.52 6.11
C GLY A 191 13.46 4.50 4.67
N ASN A 192 13.18 5.53 3.88
CA ASN A 192 13.67 5.64 2.50
C ASN A 192 15.20 5.72 2.45
N TYR A 193 15.84 6.49 3.33
CA TYR A 193 17.30 6.53 3.43
C TYR A 193 17.90 5.18 3.82
N GLU A 194 17.31 4.46 4.77
CA GLU A 194 17.75 3.13 5.17
C GLU A 194 17.71 2.15 3.99
N VAL A 195 16.64 2.19 3.18
CA VAL A 195 16.52 1.34 1.98
C VAL A 195 17.57 1.71 0.94
N VAL A 196 17.76 3.01 0.65
CA VAL A 196 18.76 3.46 -0.32
C VAL A 196 20.15 3.03 0.10
N LEU A 197 20.57 3.31 1.34
CA LEU A 197 21.90 2.95 1.86
C LEU A 197 22.13 1.43 1.86
N ALA A 198 21.10 0.63 2.17
CA ALA A 198 21.21 -0.83 2.14
C ALA A 198 21.41 -1.41 0.72
N ASN A 199 20.96 -0.69 -0.30
CA ASN A 199 21.01 -1.12 -1.71
C ASN A 199 22.04 -0.35 -2.55
N PHE A 200 22.73 0.62 -1.96
CA PHE A 200 23.81 1.36 -2.61
C PHE A 200 25.13 0.55 -2.44
N LYS A 201 25.43 -0.27 -3.44
CA LYS A 201 26.71 -0.98 -3.52
C LYS A 201 27.40 -0.63 -4.82
#